data_9544cd6c5851d190ce894b0480149934
#
_entry.id   9544cd6c5851d190ce894b0480149934
#
_cell.length_a   1.000
_cell.length_b   1.000
_cell.length_c   1.000
_cell.angle_alpha   90.00
_cell.angle_beta   90.00
_cell.angle_gamma   90.00
#
_symmetry.space_group_name_H-M   'P 1'
#
loop_
_entity.id
_entity.type
_entity.pdbx_description
1 polymer ?
#
loop_
_entity_poly.entity_id
_entity_poly.type
_entity_poly.pdbx_seq_one_letter_code
_entity_poly.pdbx_strand_id
1 'polypeptide(L)'
;MPDLLSPEDRARRVRVLLFDVDGVLTNGDITIIPDANGKGTGAGGTGVEVKSFSAHDGLGISIARLAGLKIGFVTKRNSQVVAIRARDLKIDHVYQGQAHKMEAVTQIIAAEGCTLDELAYVGDDIIDLPVMRKVGFAIATANARAQVKAAAHYITPLPGGQGAGRDAIDFILNARGILDQTIEQYLDPENPEARKADIGQGNM
;
A
#
# COMPACT_ATOMS: atom_id res chain seq x y z
N MET A 1 -24.62 14.68 10.13
CA MET A 1 -24.76 13.46 10.94
C MET A 1 -23.43 12.79 11.00
N PRO A 2 -22.97 12.23 12.13
CA PRO A 2 -21.76 11.43 12.13
C PRO A 2 -21.95 10.26 11.16
N ASP A 3 -20.89 9.93 10.46
CA ASP A 3 -20.84 8.87 9.48
C ASP A 3 -21.13 7.52 10.19
N LEU A 4 -22.26 6.91 9.87
CA LEU A 4 -22.80 5.74 10.57
C LEU A 4 -22.18 4.40 10.07
N LEU A 5 -21.27 4.44 9.08
CA LEU A 5 -20.69 3.20 8.54
C LEU A 5 -19.57 2.67 9.46
N SER A 6 -19.68 1.41 9.83
CA SER A 6 -18.59 0.72 10.53
C SER A 6 -17.34 0.59 9.66
N PRO A 7 -16.14 0.38 10.25
CA PRO A 7 -14.93 0.08 9.48
C PRO A 7 -15.12 -1.11 8.53
N GLU A 8 -15.86 -2.14 8.94
CA GLU A 8 -16.17 -3.32 8.14
C GLU A 8 -17.08 -2.98 6.95
N ASP A 9 -18.10 -2.12 7.14
CA ASP A 9 -18.99 -1.68 6.05
C ASP A 9 -18.24 -0.87 5.00
N ARG A 10 -17.27 -0.05 5.43
CA ARG A 10 -16.36 0.68 4.55
C ARG A 10 -15.45 -0.28 3.80
N ALA A 11 -14.84 -1.23 4.49
CA ALA A 11 -13.92 -2.22 3.92
C ALA A 11 -14.59 -3.08 2.85
N ARG A 12 -15.87 -3.44 3.00
CA ARG A 12 -16.63 -4.21 2.00
C ARG A 12 -16.75 -3.52 0.65
N ARG A 13 -16.70 -2.19 0.61
CA ARG A 13 -16.85 -1.38 -0.61
C ARG A 13 -15.56 -1.17 -1.37
N VAL A 14 -14.40 -1.49 -0.77
CA VAL A 14 -13.08 -1.19 -1.33
C VAL A 14 -12.87 -1.96 -2.63
N ARG A 15 -12.59 -1.27 -3.70
CA ARG A 15 -12.15 -1.83 -4.99
C ARG A 15 -10.67 -1.54 -5.26
N VAL A 16 -10.20 -0.40 -4.77
CA VAL A 16 -8.82 0.07 -4.95
C VAL A 16 -8.21 0.31 -3.56
N LEU A 17 -7.04 -0.28 -3.31
CA LEU A 17 -6.28 -0.10 -2.08
C LEU A 17 -4.95 0.59 -2.40
N LEU A 18 -4.78 1.79 -1.86
CA LEU A 18 -3.59 2.61 -2.05
C LEU A 18 -2.74 2.65 -0.78
N PHE A 19 -1.45 2.62 -0.96
CA PHE A 19 -0.47 2.72 0.12
C PHE A 19 0.44 3.94 -0.09
N ASP A 20 0.72 4.70 0.98
CA ASP A 20 2.01 5.36 1.07
C ASP A 20 3.11 4.30 1.19
N VAL A 21 4.35 4.69 1.04
CA VAL A 21 5.50 3.76 1.07
C VAL A 21 6.33 3.95 2.34
N ASP A 22 6.85 5.15 2.56
CA ASP A 22 7.73 5.42 3.70
C ASP A 22 6.91 5.53 4.99
N GLY A 23 7.14 4.62 5.95
CA GLY A 23 6.37 4.53 7.20
C GLY A 23 5.12 3.64 7.11
N VAL A 24 4.78 3.13 5.91
CA VAL A 24 3.66 2.20 5.69
C VAL A 24 4.15 0.84 5.21
N LEU A 25 4.77 0.74 4.03
CA LEU A 25 5.37 -0.49 3.50
C LEU A 25 6.82 -0.67 3.93
N THR A 26 7.44 0.41 4.42
CA THR A 26 8.74 0.44 5.09
C THR A 26 8.56 0.97 6.52
N ASN A 27 9.61 0.89 7.33
CA ASN A 27 9.62 1.48 8.68
C ASN A 27 9.76 3.03 8.69
N GLY A 28 9.92 3.66 7.51
CA GLY A 28 10.09 5.10 7.37
C GLY A 28 11.53 5.59 7.51
N ASP A 29 12.49 4.72 7.81
CA ASP A 29 13.90 5.10 7.91
C ASP A 29 14.47 5.46 6.53
N ILE A 30 15.31 6.50 6.51
CA ILE A 30 16.06 6.92 5.33
C ILE A 30 17.51 6.49 5.51
N THR A 31 17.86 5.35 4.93
CA THR A 31 19.23 4.81 4.96
C THR A 31 19.95 5.15 3.66
N ILE A 32 21.07 5.86 3.76
CA ILE A 32 21.91 6.24 2.62
C ILE A 32 23.30 5.71 2.87
N ILE A 33 23.81 4.87 1.96
CA ILE A 33 25.20 4.39 1.96
C ILE A 33 25.98 5.32 1.05
N PRO A 34 26.99 6.05 1.55
CA PRO A 34 27.83 6.91 0.70
C PRO A 34 28.51 6.11 -0.41
N ASP A 35 28.46 6.60 -1.64
CA ASP A 35 29.20 6.01 -2.75
C ASP A 35 30.63 6.57 -2.78
N ALA A 36 31.61 5.71 -2.61
CA ALA A 36 33.04 6.06 -2.66
C ALA A 36 33.48 6.65 -4.00
N ASN A 37 32.74 6.40 -5.09
CA ASN A 37 33.03 6.88 -6.44
C ASN A 37 32.15 8.06 -6.89
N GLY A 38 31.26 8.61 -6.02
CA GLY A 38 30.41 9.74 -6.32
C GLY A 38 29.33 9.48 -7.39
N LYS A 39 29.04 8.22 -7.70
CA LYS A 39 28.05 7.80 -8.73
C LYS A 39 26.76 7.26 -8.12
N GLY A 40 26.35 7.73 -6.95
CA GLY A 40 25.15 7.25 -6.28
C GLY A 40 23.85 7.57 -7.04
N THR A 41 22.85 6.74 -6.84
CA THR A 41 21.53 6.80 -7.51
C THR A 41 20.52 7.74 -6.82
N GLY A 42 20.92 8.50 -5.81
CA GLY A 42 20.05 9.48 -5.13
C GLY A 42 19.96 10.82 -5.88
N ALA A 43 18.96 11.62 -5.56
CA ALA A 43 18.75 12.96 -6.12
C ALA A 43 19.85 13.98 -5.70
N GLY A 44 21.09 13.71 -6.03
CA GLY A 44 22.29 14.47 -5.65
C GLY A 44 23.58 13.68 -5.89
N GLY A 45 23.48 12.42 -6.33
CA GLY A 45 24.60 11.66 -6.86
C GLY A 45 25.65 11.15 -5.86
N THR A 46 25.40 11.16 -4.53
CA THR A 46 26.41 10.89 -3.52
C THR A 46 26.16 9.68 -2.62
N GLY A 47 25.17 8.83 -2.94
CA GLY A 47 24.89 7.64 -2.13
C GLY A 47 23.86 6.68 -2.73
N VAL A 48 23.82 5.48 -2.17
CA VAL A 48 22.85 4.43 -2.50
C VAL A 48 21.76 4.43 -1.42
N GLU A 49 20.49 4.61 -1.83
CA GLU A 49 19.35 4.46 -0.93
C GLU A 49 19.10 2.98 -0.64
N VAL A 50 18.85 2.66 0.62
CA VAL A 50 18.45 1.31 1.07
C VAL A 50 17.09 1.39 1.73
N LYS A 51 16.17 0.50 1.36
CA LYS A 51 14.86 0.34 1.99
C LYS A 51 14.60 -1.15 2.30
N SER A 52 13.96 -1.39 3.44
CA SER A 52 13.49 -2.71 3.84
C SER A 52 11.97 -2.78 3.70
N PHE A 53 11.47 -3.86 3.09
CA PHE A 53 10.05 -4.16 2.93
C PHE A 53 9.71 -5.46 3.65
N SER A 54 8.51 -5.54 4.23
CA SER A 54 8.02 -6.77 4.82
C SER A 54 7.64 -7.81 3.75
N ALA A 55 8.09 -9.05 3.93
CA ALA A 55 7.63 -10.16 3.10
C ALA A 55 6.13 -10.45 3.30
N HIS A 56 5.61 -10.21 4.51
CA HIS A 56 4.19 -10.36 4.80
C HIS A 56 3.32 -9.41 3.97
N ASP A 57 3.75 -8.14 3.81
CA ASP A 57 3.04 -7.17 2.97
C ASP A 57 3.05 -7.61 1.51
N GLY A 58 4.19 -8.13 1.04
CA GLY A 58 4.30 -8.65 -0.31
C GLY A 58 3.32 -9.79 -0.59
N LEU A 59 3.27 -10.79 0.29
CA LEU A 59 2.31 -11.90 0.17
C LEU A 59 0.87 -11.41 0.26
N GLY A 60 0.58 -10.46 1.18
CA GLY A 60 -0.74 -9.82 1.29
C GLY A 60 -1.18 -9.20 -0.02
N ILE A 61 -0.30 -8.48 -0.71
CA ILE A 61 -0.57 -7.87 -2.01
C ILE A 61 -0.94 -8.93 -3.07
N SER A 62 -0.24 -10.08 -3.10
CA SER A 62 -0.61 -11.19 -3.99
C SER A 62 -2.01 -11.72 -3.72
N ILE A 63 -2.35 -11.91 -2.43
CA ILE A 63 -3.68 -12.36 -2.00
C ILE A 63 -4.75 -11.32 -2.36
N ALA A 64 -4.49 -10.03 -2.11
CA ALA A 64 -5.41 -8.95 -2.45
C ALA A 64 -5.71 -8.88 -3.96
N ARG A 65 -4.68 -9.06 -4.79
CA ARG A 65 -4.82 -9.08 -6.26
C ARG A 65 -5.61 -10.30 -6.72
N LEU A 66 -5.37 -11.49 -6.12
CA LEU A 66 -6.16 -12.69 -6.39
C LEU A 66 -7.64 -12.48 -6.02
N ALA A 67 -7.92 -11.73 -4.94
CA ALA A 67 -9.26 -11.33 -4.55
C ALA A 67 -9.88 -10.22 -5.42
N GLY A 68 -9.18 -9.77 -6.48
CA GLY A 68 -9.66 -8.76 -7.43
C GLY A 68 -9.49 -7.31 -6.99
N LEU A 69 -8.72 -7.04 -5.92
CA LEU A 69 -8.38 -5.67 -5.55
C LEU A 69 -7.34 -5.08 -6.50
N LYS A 70 -7.49 -3.80 -6.85
CA LYS A 70 -6.47 -3.00 -7.49
C LYS A 70 -5.57 -2.38 -6.44
N ILE A 71 -4.25 -2.44 -6.66
CA ILE A 71 -3.25 -1.98 -5.70
C ILE A 71 -2.45 -0.82 -6.28
N GLY A 72 -2.24 0.22 -5.47
CA GLY A 72 -1.41 1.36 -5.87
C GLY A 72 -0.47 1.84 -4.79
N PHE A 73 0.68 2.39 -5.23
CA PHE A 73 1.63 3.13 -4.40
C PHE A 73 1.56 4.62 -4.75
N VAL A 74 1.38 5.47 -3.74
CA VAL A 74 1.32 6.93 -3.91
C VAL A 74 2.24 7.57 -2.89
N THR A 75 3.47 7.87 -3.29
CA THR A 75 4.52 8.38 -2.39
C THR A 75 5.06 9.74 -2.81
N LYS A 76 5.47 10.54 -1.83
CA LYS A 76 6.07 11.86 -2.07
C LYS A 76 7.48 11.77 -2.66
N ARG A 77 8.23 10.75 -2.29
CA ARG A 77 9.64 10.59 -2.72
C ARG A 77 9.72 9.90 -4.07
N ASN A 78 10.79 10.21 -4.82
CA ASN A 78 11.22 9.41 -5.97
C ASN A 78 12.31 8.44 -5.49
N SER A 79 12.12 7.14 -5.71
CA SER A 79 13.04 6.08 -5.28
C SER A 79 13.08 4.97 -6.31
N GLN A 80 14.27 4.65 -6.80
CA GLN A 80 14.46 3.52 -7.69
C GLN A 80 14.16 2.19 -6.99
N VAL A 81 14.46 2.11 -5.68
CA VAL A 81 14.16 0.92 -4.85
C VAL A 81 12.65 0.67 -4.81
N VAL A 82 11.84 1.72 -4.66
CA VAL A 82 10.38 1.63 -4.71
C VAL A 82 9.90 1.20 -6.09
N ALA A 83 10.49 1.72 -7.18
CA ALA A 83 10.13 1.32 -8.53
C ALA A 83 10.43 -0.18 -8.80
N ILE A 84 11.58 -0.67 -8.32
CA ILE A 84 11.93 -2.10 -8.40
C ILE A 84 10.90 -2.92 -7.62
N ARG A 85 10.64 -2.56 -6.37
CA ARG A 85 9.69 -3.29 -5.51
C ARG A 85 8.27 -3.30 -6.08
N ALA A 86 7.80 -2.17 -6.59
CA ALA A 86 6.48 -2.07 -7.23
C ALA A 86 6.35 -3.00 -8.45
N ARG A 87 7.41 -3.08 -9.28
CA ARG A 87 7.45 -4.01 -10.41
C ARG A 87 7.40 -5.47 -9.94
N ASP A 88 8.21 -5.84 -8.93
CA ASP A 88 8.24 -7.20 -8.39
C ASP A 88 6.89 -7.62 -7.81
N LEU A 89 6.18 -6.69 -7.17
CA LEU A 89 4.84 -6.88 -6.61
C LEU A 89 3.73 -6.74 -7.65
N LYS A 90 4.06 -6.40 -8.90
CA LYS A 90 3.10 -6.18 -10.00
C LYS A 90 2.02 -5.16 -9.62
N ILE A 91 2.43 -4.04 -9.02
CA ILE A 91 1.52 -2.97 -8.57
C ILE A 91 0.83 -2.33 -9.76
N ASP A 92 -0.50 -2.18 -9.70
CA ASP A 92 -1.31 -1.65 -10.82
C ASP A 92 -1.03 -0.15 -11.05
N HIS A 93 -0.85 0.62 -9.98
CA HIS A 93 -0.66 2.07 -10.03
C HIS A 93 0.56 2.51 -9.21
N VAL A 94 1.54 3.17 -9.84
CA VAL A 94 2.77 3.63 -9.17
C VAL A 94 2.96 5.11 -9.41
N TYR A 95 2.71 5.92 -8.39
CA TYR A 95 2.87 7.36 -8.41
C TYR A 95 3.93 7.78 -7.39
N GLN A 96 5.10 8.17 -7.89
CA GLN A 96 6.19 8.72 -7.10
C GLN A 96 6.31 10.23 -7.29
N GLY A 97 6.98 10.93 -6.39
CA GLY A 97 7.18 12.38 -6.48
C GLY A 97 5.92 13.20 -6.20
N GLN A 98 4.92 12.62 -5.53
CA GLN A 98 3.62 13.23 -5.34
C GLN A 98 3.59 14.13 -4.10
N ALA A 99 3.93 15.41 -4.27
CA ALA A 99 3.77 16.40 -3.19
C ALA A 99 2.29 16.59 -2.81
N HIS A 100 1.39 16.46 -3.79
CA HIS A 100 -0.07 16.54 -3.63
C HIS A 100 -0.72 15.22 -4.04
N LYS A 101 -0.77 14.27 -3.10
CA LYS A 101 -1.24 12.89 -3.35
C LYS A 101 -2.65 12.79 -3.93
N MET A 102 -3.52 13.78 -3.69
CA MET A 102 -4.86 13.82 -4.27
C MET A 102 -4.88 13.87 -5.81
N GLU A 103 -3.85 14.42 -6.45
CA GLU A 103 -3.75 14.45 -7.91
C GLU A 103 -3.62 13.03 -8.47
N ALA A 104 -2.73 12.22 -7.87
CA ALA A 104 -2.58 10.81 -8.22
C ALA A 104 -3.87 10.02 -7.96
N VAL A 105 -4.51 10.25 -6.81
CA VAL A 105 -5.79 9.60 -6.45
C VAL A 105 -6.87 9.90 -7.49
N THR A 106 -6.99 11.14 -7.95
CA THR A 106 -7.94 11.53 -8.97
C THR A 106 -7.71 10.80 -10.31
N GLN A 107 -6.43 10.65 -10.71
CA GLN A 107 -6.07 9.90 -11.91
C GLN A 107 -6.40 8.40 -11.80
N ILE A 108 -6.14 7.81 -10.62
CA ILE A 108 -6.44 6.39 -10.35
C ILE A 108 -7.94 6.16 -10.40
N ILE A 109 -8.75 7.02 -9.76
CA ILE A 109 -10.22 6.92 -9.79
C ILE A 109 -10.74 6.96 -11.23
N ALA A 110 -10.22 7.87 -12.04
CA ALA A 110 -10.61 7.99 -13.44
C ALA A 110 -10.22 6.73 -14.25
N ALA A 111 -9.03 6.17 -14.01
CA ALA A 111 -8.55 4.98 -14.71
C ALA A 111 -9.34 3.72 -14.33
N GLU A 112 -9.71 3.55 -13.06
CA GLU A 112 -10.44 2.37 -12.56
C GLU A 112 -11.97 2.50 -12.64
N GLY A 113 -12.49 3.67 -13.04
CA GLY A 113 -13.93 3.92 -13.09
C GLY A 113 -14.60 3.68 -11.75
N CYS A 114 -13.97 4.12 -10.67
CA CYS A 114 -14.46 3.99 -9.30
C CYS A 114 -14.68 5.36 -8.64
N THR A 115 -15.21 5.36 -7.43
CA THR A 115 -15.45 6.56 -6.63
C THR A 115 -14.51 6.61 -5.43
N LEU A 116 -14.43 7.77 -4.74
CA LEU A 116 -13.68 7.89 -3.49
C LEU A 116 -14.21 6.95 -2.41
N ASP A 117 -15.51 6.63 -2.41
CA ASP A 117 -16.12 5.71 -1.45
C ASP A 117 -15.67 4.24 -1.62
N GLU A 118 -15.17 3.88 -2.80
CA GLU A 118 -14.67 2.55 -3.14
C GLU A 118 -13.15 2.43 -3.01
N LEU A 119 -12.50 3.48 -2.46
CA LEU A 119 -11.06 3.56 -2.32
C LEU A 119 -10.65 3.48 -0.86
N ALA A 120 -9.68 2.62 -0.55
CA ALA A 120 -8.96 2.61 0.71
C ALA A 120 -7.58 3.25 0.55
N TYR A 121 -7.12 3.95 1.59
CA TYR A 121 -5.79 4.53 1.64
C TYR A 121 -5.13 4.24 2.98
N VAL A 122 -3.90 3.71 2.94
CA VAL A 122 -3.06 3.46 4.13
C VAL A 122 -1.99 4.54 4.21
N GLY A 123 -1.95 5.26 5.32
CA GLY A 123 -1.01 6.34 5.56
C GLY A 123 -0.48 6.36 6.99
N ASP A 124 0.59 7.12 7.21
CA ASP A 124 1.24 7.24 8.53
C ASP A 124 1.54 8.69 8.94
N ASP A 125 1.68 9.63 7.99
CA ASP A 125 2.08 11.00 8.29
C ASP A 125 1.09 12.04 7.76
N ILE A 126 1.23 13.28 8.20
CA ILE A 126 0.29 14.39 7.93
C ILE A 126 0.10 14.68 6.43
N ILE A 127 1.05 14.31 5.60
CA ILE A 127 0.94 14.44 4.13
C ILE A 127 -0.13 13.54 3.52
N ASP A 128 -0.59 12.52 4.25
CA ASP A 128 -1.65 11.58 3.86
C ASP A 128 -3.05 12.10 4.19
N LEU A 129 -3.15 13.01 5.15
CA LEU A 129 -4.44 13.54 5.64
C LEU A 129 -5.35 14.07 4.52
N PRO A 130 -4.85 14.79 3.49
CA PRO A 130 -5.71 15.26 2.41
C PRO A 130 -6.44 14.14 1.65
N VAL A 131 -5.82 12.97 1.53
CA VAL A 131 -6.41 11.78 0.92
C VAL A 131 -7.31 11.07 1.93
N MET A 132 -6.79 10.76 3.12
CA MET A 132 -7.48 10.00 4.16
C MET A 132 -8.84 10.60 4.56
N ARG A 133 -8.95 11.93 4.55
CA ARG A 133 -10.19 12.64 4.86
C ARG A 133 -11.27 12.56 3.78
N LYS A 134 -10.95 12.03 2.61
CA LYS A 134 -11.84 12.00 1.44
C LYS A 134 -12.21 10.60 0.97
N VAL A 135 -11.35 9.62 1.23
CA VAL A 135 -11.57 8.24 0.79
C VAL A 135 -12.62 7.54 1.65
N GLY A 136 -13.29 6.55 1.08
CA GLY A 136 -14.29 5.74 1.77
C GLY A 136 -13.72 4.97 2.96
N PHE A 137 -12.46 4.52 2.87
CA PHE A 137 -11.81 3.76 3.95
C PHE A 137 -10.38 4.25 4.21
N ALA A 138 -10.20 5.07 5.23
CA ALA A 138 -8.90 5.56 5.69
C ALA A 138 -8.32 4.61 6.74
N ILE A 139 -7.07 4.19 6.54
CA ILE A 139 -6.34 3.26 7.41
C ILE A 139 -5.05 3.93 7.87
N ALA A 140 -4.77 3.89 9.17
CA ALA A 140 -3.50 4.35 9.74
C ALA A 140 -2.67 3.16 10.19
N THR A 141 -1.35 3.24 10.03
CA THR A 141 -0.44 2.25 10.63
C THR A 141 -0.31 2.45 12.14
N ALA A 142 0.09 1.40 12.89
CA ALA A 142 0.27 1.49 14.34
C ALA A 142 1.29 2.55 14.78
N ASN A 143 2.30 2.86 13.95
CA ASN A 143 3.29 3.91 14.17
C ASN A 143 2.86 5.29 13.67
N ALA A 144 1.69 5.42 13.02
CA ALA A 144 1.24 6.69 12.44
C ALA A 144 1.15 7.81 13.47
N ARG A 145 1.30 9.05 13.00
CA ARG A 145 1.16 10.26 13.85
C ARG A 145 -0.26 10.35 14.42
N ALA A 146 -0.39 10.95 15.60
CA ALA A 146 -1.66 11.05 16.30
C ALA A 146 -2.79 11.67 15.45
N GLN A 147 -2.47 12.70 14.66
CA GLN A 147 -3.44 13.35 13.78
C GLN A 147 -3.94 12.42 12.65
N VAL A 148 -3.08 11.52 12.17
CA VAL A 148 -3.40 10.53 11.14
C VAL A 148 -4.31 9.45 11.72
N LYS A 149 -3.95 8.92 12.91
CA LYS A 149 -4.82 7.98 13.64
C LYS A 149 -6.19 8.55 13.95
N ALA A 150 -6.27 9.83 14.31
CA ALA A 150 -7.55 10.50 14.58
C ALA A 150 -8.43 10.67 13.33
N ALA A 151 -7.85 10.65 12.12
CA ALA A 151 -8.56 10.73 10.85
C ALA A 151 -8.85 9.35 10.23
N ALA A 152 -8.33 8.27 10.81
CA ALA A 152 -8.49 6.92 10.29
C ALA A 152 -9.79 6.27 10.76
N HIS A 153 -10.36 5.42 9.91
CA HIS A 153 -11.48 4.53 10.27
C HIS A 153 -10.98 3.21 10.89
N TYR A 154 -9.74 2.82 10.60
CA TYR A 154 -9.09 1.63 11.14
C TYR A 154 -7.60 1.91 11.39
N ILE A 155 -7.05 1.34 12.46
CA ILE A 155 -5.62 1.41 12.79
C ILE A 155 -5.09 -0.02 12.77
N THR A 156 -4.03 -0.28 11.99
CA THR A 156 -3.43 -1.61 11.91
C THR A 156 -2.78 -2.01 13.23
N PRO A 157 -2.84 -3.28 13.64
CA PRO A 157 -2.12 -3.80 14.82
C PRO A 157 -0.62 -3.61 14.72
N LEU A 158 -0.05 -3.82 13.52
CA LEU A 158 1.38 -3.76 13.26
C LEU A 158 1.80 -2.40 12.68
N PRO A 159 3.04 -1.96 12.95
CA PRO A 159 3.60 -0.75 12.37
C PRO A 159 4.04 -0.96 10.92
N GLY A 160 4.27 0.14 10.21
CA GLY A 160 4.82 0.15 8.87
C GLY A 160 6.13 -0.62 8.75
N GLY A 161 6.31 -1.32 7.63
CA GLY A 161 7.46 -2.19 7.38
C GLY A 161 7.48 -3.49 8.17
N GLN A 162 6.49 -3.75 9.00
CA GLN A 162 6.40 -4.95 9.83
C GLN A 162 5.10 -5.75 9.60
N GLY A 163 4.36 -5.48 8.53
CA GLY A 163 3.14 -6.18 8.20
C GLY A 163 1.87 -5.33 8.26
N ALA A 164 1.97 -4.01 8.42
CA ALA A 164 0.80 -3.12 8.42
C ALA A 164 -0.01 -3.19 7.12
N GLY A 165 0.66 -3.34 5.98
CA GLY A 165 0.01 -3.55 4.68
C GLY A 165 -0.76 -4.85 4.65
N ARG A 166 -0.20 -5.92 5.22
CA ARG A 166 -0.87 -7.22 5.36
C ARG A 166 -2.10 -7.12 6.26
N ASP A 167 -2.00 -6.45 7.42
CA ASP A 167 -3.12 -6.24 8.33
C ASP A 167 -4.29 -5.51 7.65
N ALA A 168 -3.97 -4.47 6.87
CA ALA A 168 -4.98 -3.72 6.12
C ALA A 168 -5.71 -4.60 5.09
N ILE A 169 -4.97 -5.43 4.36
CA ILE A 169 -5.51 -6.37 3.36
C ILE A 169 -6.38 -7.41 4.04
N ASP A 170 -5.87 -8.07 5.09
CA ASP A 170 -6.59 -9.11 5.81
C ASP A 170 -7.88 -8.56 6.41
N PHE A 171 -7.88 -7.33 6.96
CA PHE A 171 -9.08 -6.67 7.45
C PHE A 171 -10.13 -6.49 6.33
N ILE A 172 -9.72 -6.01 5.15
CA ILE A 172 -10.63 -5.82 4.00
C ILE A 172 -11.22 -7.15 3.55
N LEU A 173 -10.40 -8.18 3.39
CA LEU A 173 -10.85 -9.48 2.90
C LEU A 173 -11.70 -10.23 3.94
N ASN A 174 -11.39 -10.08 5.24
CA ASN A 174 -12.23 -10.58 6.34
C ASN A 174 -13.60 -9.89 6.36
N ALA A 175 -13.64 -8.56 6.23
CA ALA A 175 -14.91 -7.84 6.16
C ALA A 175 -15.79 -8.29 4.99
N ARG A 176 -15.17 -8.71 3.88
CA ARG A 176 -15.85 -9.32 2.73
C ARG A 176 -16.22 -10.79 2.94
N GLY A 177 -15.71 -11.45 3.98
CA GLY A 177 -15.92 -12.87 4.25
C GLY A 177 -15.21 -13.80 3.25
N ILE A 178 -14.13 -13.35 2.61
CA ILE A 178 -13.44 -14.11 1.55
C ILE A 178 -11.97 -14.40 1.86
N LEU A 179 -11.43 -13.98 3.01
CA LEU A 179 -9.99 -14.13 3.30
C LEU A 179 -9.56 -15.60 3.24
N ASP A 180 -10.20 -16.47 4.01
CA ASP A 180 -9.83 -17.89 4.10
C ASP A 180 -9.95 -18.57 2.73
N GLN A 181 -11.05 -18.33 2.02
CA GLN A 181 -11.24 -18.87 0.67
C GLN A 181 -10.14 -18.40 -0.28
N THR A 182 -9.73 -17.12 -0.21
CA THR A 182 -8.69 -16.58 -1.08
C THR A 182 -7.32 -17.15 -0.74
N ILE A 183 -7.04 -17.41 0.56
CA ILE A 183 -5.82 -18.08 0.99
C ILE A 183 -5.76 -19.50 0.41
N GLU A 184 -6.84 -20.29 0.51
CA GLU A 184 -6.89 -21.64 -0.06
C GLU A 184 -6.70 -21.61 -1.58
N GLN A 185 -7.31 -20.64 -2.28
CA GLN A 185 -7.10 -20.45 -3.71
C GLN A 185 -5.64 -20.09 -4.06
N TYR A 186 -4.97 -19.31 -3.22
CA TYR A 186 -3.56 -18.97 -3.40
C TYR A 186 -2.63 -20.16 -3.20
N LEU A 187 -2.96 -21.04 -2.26
CA LEU A 187 -2.18 -22.24 -1.94
C LEU A 187 -2.41 -23.40 -2.92
N ASP A 188 -3.45 -23.33 -3.76
CA ASP A 188 -3.74 -24.36 -4.76
C ASP A 188 -2.72 -24.29 -5.92
N PRO A 189 -1.85 -25.30 -6.09
CA PRO A 189 -0.84 -25.32 -7.14
C PRO A 189 -1.44 -25.44 -8.55
N GLU A 190 -2.69 -25.86 -8.70
CA GLU A 190 -3.37 -25.99 -9.98
C GLU A 190 -4.11 -24.69 -10.38
N ASN A 191 -4.22 -23.71 -9.48
CA ASN A 191 -4.91 -22.45 -9.75
C ASN A 191 -4.05 -21.50 -10.64
N PRO A 192 -4.41 -21.26 -11.91
CA PRO A 192 -3.64 -20.40 -12.80
C PRO A 192 -3.66 -18.93 -12.38
N GLU A 193 -4.72 -18.48 -11.71
CA GLU A 193 -4.81 -17.08 -11.23
C GLU A 193 -3.91 -16.86 -10.02
N ALA A 194 -3.73 -17.85 -9.14
CA ALA A 194 -2.75 -17.80 -8.06
C ALA A 194 -1.32 -17.65 -8.61
N ARG A 195 -0.97 -18.44 -9.63
CA ARG A 195 0.34 -18.31 -10.31
C ARG A 195 0.56 -16.93 -10.94
N LYS A 196 -0.49 -16.30 -11.49
CA LYS A 196 -0.40 -14.93 -12.02
C LYS A 196 -0.27 -13.88 -10.91
N ALA A 197 -0.95 -14.10 -9.79
CA ALA A 197 -0.90 -13.21 -8.63
C ALA A 197 0.42 -13.32 -7.86
N ASP A 198 1.09 -14.47 -7.95
CA ASP A 198 2.34 -14.75 -7.24
C ASP A 198 3.44 -13.74 -7.59
N ILE A 199 4.19 -13.38 -6.55
CA ILE A 199 5.29 -12.42 -6.57
C ILE A 199 6.58 -13.14 -6.17
N GLY A 200 7.73 -12.63 -6.61
CA GLY A 200 9.02 -13.13 -6.12
C GLY A 200 9.72 -14.14 -7.02
N GLN A 201 9.22 -14.40 -8.22
CA GLN A 201 9.98 -15.09 -9.27
C GLN A 201 10.87 -14.11 -10.08
N GLY A 202 11.09 -12.91 -9.56
CA GLY A 202 12.03 -11.96 -10.16
C GLY A 202 13.42 -12.55 -10.10
N ASN A 203 14.04 -12.78 -11.26
CA ASN A 203 15.47 -13.03 -11.36
C ASN A 203 16.19 -11.84 -10.73
N MET A 204 16.74 -12.04 -9.51
CA MET A 204 17.71 -11.12 -8.93
C MET A 204 19.02 -11.18 -9.70
#